data_4487eecb4a776e9212ba57fe9a92328f
#
_entry.id   4487eecb4a776e9212ba57fe9a92328f
#
_cell.length_a   1.000
_cell.length_b   1.000
_cell.length_c   1.000
_cell.angle_alpha   90.00
_cell.angle_beta   90.00
_cell.angle_gamma   90.00
#
_symmetry.space_group_name_H-M   'P 1'
#
loop_
_entity.id
_entity.type
_entity.pdbx_description
1 polymer ?
#
loop_
_entity_poly.entity_id
_entity_poly.type
_entity_poly.pdbx_seq_one_letter_code
_entity_poly.pdbx_strand_id
1 'polypeptide(L)'
;MAAKDVRFGDAARSRMVNGVNILANAVKVTLGPKGRNVVLDRAFGAPTVTKDGVSVAKEIELKDKFENMGAQMVKEVASKTSDIAGDGTTTATVLAQSIVKEGMRNVAAGANPMLLKKGIETAVEKTVDELKKHAIPVETKASIANVGAIAGNEKAIGDFIAEAMDKVGKDGVITIEDSKATGTTVEIVEGMQFDKGYLSPYFVTDAENMEVVLQDAYILIHEKKISSVADIVPLLEKTAKSGKPMVILAEDVEGEALATLVVNKIRGILNVAAVKAPGFGDRRKAMLEDIAVLTGGKFLSEDLGIKLENVELDMLGRVKRVVIDKEKTTLIEGAGTKDALAGRVQQIRRQIEETDSDYDREKLEERLAKLAGGVAEIRVGAATETELKEKKHRFEDALSATRAAVEEGIVAGGGKALLNAIPALEKIRGGTDDEKVGMAIIRRALEEPLRQIANNAGMEGSIVVQKVKTMEANEGFDALKEDYGNLIDNGIVDPLKVVRSALENAASIAGMLLTTEVLIAERPEKEKAPAGGGGYPPPDYGM
;
A
#
# COMPACT_ATOMS: atom_id res chain seq x y z
N MET A 1 32.69 11.32 11.03
CA MET A 1 31.98 10.18 10.40
C MET A 1 32.28 8.93 11.22
N ALA A 2 31.27 8.17 11.58
CA ALA A 2 31.47 6.89 12.28
C ALA A 2 32.25 5.90 11.40
N ALA A 3 33.12 5.09 11.99
CA ALA A 3 33.89 4.08 11.26
C ALA A 3 32.90 3.05 10.64
N LYS A 4 33.21 2.59 9.43
CA LYS A 4 32.40 1.57 8.74
C LYS A 4 33.03 0.18 8.91
N ASP A 5 32.20 -0.85 9.01
CA ASP A 5 32.58 -2.25 8.88
C ASP A 5 32.20 -2.72 7.47
N VAL A 6 33.15 -3.37 6.78
CA VAL A 6 32.97 -3.78 5.37
C VAL A 6 33.15 -5.30 5.30
N ARG A 7 32.18 -5.97 4.67
CA ARG A 7 32.19 -7.42 4.43
C ARG A 7 32.12 -7.71 2.94
N PHE A 8 32.84 -8.71 2.48
CA PHE A 8 32.97 -9.08 1.08
C PHE A 8 32.57 -10.54 0.86
N GLY A 9 32.16 -10.84 -0.36
CA GLY A 9 31.96 -12.19 -0.86
C GLY A 9 31.03 -13.04 0.00
N ASP A 10 31.40 -14.28 0.27
CA ASP A 10 30.55 -15.25 0.97
C ASP A 10 30.23 -14.85 2.42
N ALA A 11 31.13 -14.12 3.09
CA ALA A 11 30.88 -13.64 4.45
C ALA A 11 29.75 -12.57 4.48
N ALA A 12 29.67 -11.74 3.44
CA ALA A 12 28.58 -10.79 3.26
C ALA A 12 27.28 -11.50 2.91
N ARG A 13 27.32 -12.39 1.91
CA ARG A 13 26.15 -13.14 1.41
C ARG A 13 25.49 -13.99 2.47
N SER A 14 26.28 -14.74 3.28
CA SER A 14 25.74 -15.60 4.33
C SER A 14 24.95 -14.82 5.38
N ARG A 15 25.44 -13.63 5.81
CA ARG A 15 24.73 -12.78 6.76
C ARG A 15 23.44 -12.25 6.19
N MET A 16 23.48 -11.78 4.95
CA MET A 16 22.31 -11.26 4.26
C MET A 16 21.23 -12.33 4.10
N VAL A 17 21.60 -13.55 3.65
CA VAL A 17 20.67 -14.69 3.53
C VAL A 17 20.07 -15.09 4.88
N ASN A 18 20.85 -15.01 5.96
CA ASN A 18 20.33 -15.29 7.31
C ASN A 18 19.23 -14.28 7.69
N GLY A 19 19.44 -13.00 7.45
CA GLY A 19 18.44 -11.96 7.67
C GLY A 19 17.16 -12.18 6.85
N VAL A 20 17.29 -12.50 5.55
CA VAL A 20 16.18 -12.90 4.68
C VAL A 20 15.38 -14.06 5.28
N ASN A 21 16.08 -15.10 5.75
CA ASN A 21 15.44 -16.29 6.32
C ASN A 21 14.72 -16.00 7.64
N ILE A 22 15.29 -15.18 8.52
CA ILE A 22 14.67 -14.83 9.80
C ILE A 22 13.33 -14.14 9.53
N LEU A 23 13.33 -13.10 8.70
CA LEU A 23 12.09 -12.36 8.38
C LEU A 23 11.08 -13.26 7.66
N ALA A 24 11.49 -13.94 6.59
CA ALA A 24 10.56 -14.74 5.80
C ALA A 24 9.97 -15.91 6.60
N ASN A 25 10.74 -16.52 7.51
CA ASN A 25 10.23 -17.59 8.38
C ASN A 25 9.17 -17.09 9.39
N ALA A 26 9.32 -15.86 9.87
CA ALA A 26 8.30 -15.25 10.74
C ALA A 26 7.01 -14.89 9.98
N VAL A 27 7.15 -14.43 8.72
CA VAL A 27 6.01 -14.01 7.90
C VAL A 27 5.25 -15.20 7.31
N LYS A 28 5.94 -16.20 6.75
CA LYS A 28 5.30 -17.31 6.00
C LYS A 28 4.34 -18.19 6.80
N VAL A 29 4.43 -18.18 8.14
CA VAL A 29 3.50 -18.94 9.00
C VAL A 29 2.07 -18.41 8.95
N THR A 30 1.88 -17.19 8.46
CA THR A 30 0.56 -16.56 8.32
C THR A 30 -0.14 -16.91 7.01
N LEU A 31 0.57 -17.55 6.05
CA LEU A 31 0.07 -17.78 4.69
C LEU A 31 -1.07 -18.81 4.64
N GLY A 32 -2.14 -18.44 3.94
CA GLY A 32 -3.28 -19.30 3.64
C GLY A 32 -4.31 -19.37 4.75
N PRO A 33 -5.45 -20.09 4.51
CA PRO A 33 -6.60 -20.09 5.42
C PRO A 33 -6.30 -20.72 6.80
N LYS A 34 -5.32 -21.64 6.87
CA LYS A 34 -4.82 -22.23 8.12
C LYS A 34 -3.52 -21.58 8.60
N GLY A 35 -3.19 -20.41 8.08
CA GLY A 35 -2.09 -19.58 8.60
C GLY A 35 -2.29 -19.24 10.08
N ARG A 36 -1.18 -19.11 10.81
CA ARG A 36 -1.16 -18.90 12.27
C ARG A 36 -0.94 -17.44 12.61
N ASN A 37 -1.41 -17.04 13.78
CA ASN A 37 -1.16 -15.72 14.33
C ASN A 37 0.30 -15.55 14.73
N VAL A 38 0.79 -14.33 14.59
CA VAL A 38 2.06 -13.85 15.14
C VAL A 38 1.75 -12.86 16.26
N VAL A 39 2.46 -12.96 17.37
CA VAL A 39 2.32 -12.04 18.51
C VAL A 39 3.49 -11.05 18.46
N LEU A 40 3.15 -9.76 18.41
CA LEU A 40 4.10 -8.66 18.35
C LEU A 40 4.14 -7.97 19.70
N ASP A 41 5.35 -7.78 20.25
CA ASP A 41 5.55 -7.03 21.48
C ASP A 41 5.33 -5.54 21.23
N ARG A 42 4.83 -4.83 22.24
CA ARG A 42 4.63 -3.38 22.21
C ARG A 42 5.35 -2.74 23.39
N ALA A 43 6.05 -1.64 23.13
CA ALA A 43 6.73 -0.88 24.18
C ALA A 43 5.76 -0.40 25.29
N PHE A 44 4.48 -0.17 24.93
CA PHE A 44 3.42 0.20 25.85
C PHE A 44 2.12 -0.51 25.45
N GLY A 45 1.37 -1.03 26.43
CA GLY A 45 0.10 -1.72 26.23
C GLY A 45 0.23 -3.23 26.09
N ALA A 46 -0.86 -3.87 25.62
CA ALA A 46 -0.89 -5.31 25.39
C ALA A 46 -0.21 -5.68 24.06
N PRO A 47 0.39 -6.89 23.93
CA PRO A 47 0.91 -7.38 22.67
C PRO A 47 -0.15 -7.39 21.57
N THR A 48 0.25 -7.08 20.34
CA THR A 48 -0.62 -7.16 19.17
C THR A 48 -0.58 -8.56 18.58
N VAL A 49 -1.75 -9.12 18.27
CA VAL A 49 -1.87 -10.42 17.58
C VAL A 49 -2.34 -10.15 16.16
N THR A 50 -1.59 -10.63 15.17
CA THR A 50 -1.91 -10.39 13.75
C THR A 50 -1.63 -11.62 12.88
N LYS A 51 -2.33 -11.71 11.75
CA LYS A 51 -2.03 -12.62 10.63
C LYS A 51 -1.51 -11.86 9.41
N ASP A 52 -1.53 -10.54 9.43
CA ASP A 52 -1.06 -9.74 8.32
C ASP A 52 0.46 -9.82 8.17
N GLY A 53 0.90 -10.26 6.97
CA GLY A 53 2.32 -10.46 6.68
C GLY A 53 3.12 -9.16 6.63
N VAL A 54 2.53 -8.04 6.19
CA VAL A 54 3.25 -6.76 6.13
C VAL A 54 3.45 -6.18 7.52
N SER A 55 2.49 -6.28 8.41
CA SER A 55 2.62 -5.88 9.82
C SER A 55 3.72 -6.66 10.53
N VAL A 56 3.74 -7.99 10.33
CA VAL A 56 4.83 -8.83 10.87
C VAL A 56 6.19 -8.43 10.31
N ALA A 57 6.29 -8.20 9.00
CA ALA A 57 7.55 -7.81 8.36
C ALA A 57 8.05 -6.45 8.86
N LYS A 58 7.17 -5.48 9.07
CA LYS A 58 7.50 -4.13 9.55
C LYS A 58 8.13 -4.13 10.94
N GLU A 59 7.73 -5.03 11.83
CA GLU A 59 8.23 -5.10 13.23
C GLU A 59 9.59 -5.81 13.35
N ILE A 60 10.06 -6.51 12.30
CA ILE A 60 11.32 -7.24 12.40
C ILE A 60 12.50 -6.31 12.18
N GLU A 61 13.31 -6.17 13.23
CA GLU A 61 14.60 -5.48 13.23
C GLU A 61 15.64 -6.36 13.92
N LEU A 62 16.79 -6.57 13.27
CA LEU A 62 17.83 -7.49 13.75
C LEU A 62 19.01 -6.72 14.33
N LYS A 63 19.58 -7.24 15.42
CA LYS A 63 20.74 -6.63 16.09
C LYS A 63 22.00 -6.62 15.22
N ASP A 64 22.23 -7.69 14.46
CA ASP A 64 23.35 -7.73 13.50
C ASP A 64 22.99 -6.87 12.28
N LYS A 65 23.74 -5.81 12.06
CA LYS A 65 23.46 -4.85 10.99
C LYS A 65 23.52 -5.46 9.57
N PHE A 66 24.35 -6.48 9.35
CA PHE A 66 24.44 -7.14 8.05
C PHE A 66 23.26 -8.10 7.82
N GLU A 67 22.84 -8.83 8.85
CA GLU A 67 21.60 -9.62 8.79
C GLU A 67 20.38 -8.71 8.61
N ASN A 68 20.37 -7.58 9.32
CA ASN A 68 19.29 -6.61 9.21
C ASN A 68 19.16 -6.04 7.79
N MET A 69 20.27 -5.82 7.06
CA MET A 69 20.21 -5.42 5.65
C MET A 69 19.42 -6.43 4.80
N GLY A 70 19.67 -7.74 4.99
CA GLY A 70 18.93 -8.80 4.30
C GLY A 70 17.44 -8.80 4.68
N ALA A 71 17.12 -8.63 5.97
CA ALA A 71 15.74 -8.52 6.44
C ALA A 71 15.05 -7.28 5.84
N GLN A 72 15.68 -6.11 5.84
CA GLN A 72 15.12 -4.87 5.28
C GLN A 72 14.84 -4.98 3.78
N MET A 73 15.68 -5.68 3.01
CA MET A 73 15.43 -5.91 1.58
C MET A 73 14.14 -6.73 1.35
N VAL A 74 13.87 -7.75 2.17
CA VAL A 74 12.63 -8.53 2.07
C VAL A 74 11.43 -7.76 2.63
N LYS A 75 11.63 -6.93 3.65
CA LYS A 75 10.61 -5.99 4.13
C LYS A 75 10.15 -5.06 3.02
N GLU A 76 11.08 -4.57 2.19
CA GLU A 76 10.77 -3.74 1.02
C GLU A 76 9.92 -4.49 -0.01
N VAL A 77 10.15 -5.82 -0.22
CA VAL A 77 9.28 -6.66 -1.07
C VAL A 77 7.84 -6.64 -0.58
N ALA A 78 7.64 -6.88 0.72
CA ALA A 78 6.31 -6.91 1.32
C ALA A 78 5.62 -5.55 1.20
N SER A 79 6.32 -4.45 1.55
CA SER A 79 5.79 -3.09 1.49
C SER A 79 5.40 -2.68 0.07
N LYS A 80 6.28 -2.88 -0.93
CA LYS A 80 5.97 -2.56 -2.34
C LYS A 80 4.80 -3.37 -2.88
N THR A 81 4.66 -4.62 -2.48
CA THR A 81 3.55 -5.45 -2.93
C THR A 81 2.23 -4.96 -2.32
N SER A 82 2.24 -4.56 -1.05
CA SER A 82 1.11 -3.88 -0.41
C SER A 82 0.73 -2.59 -1.13
N ASP A 83 1.71 -1.72 -1.41
CA ASP A 83 1.48 -0.42 -2.07
C ASP A 83 0.85 -0.56 -3.47
N ILE A 84 1.27 -1.58 -4.26
CA ILE A 84 0.82 -1.78 -5.65
C ILE A 84 -0.52 -2.53 -5.72
N ALA A 85 -0.68 -3.57 -4.91
CA ALA A 85 -1.78 -4.53 -5.04
C ALA A 85 -2.68 -4.63 -3.80
N GLY A 86 -2.28 -4.03 -2.69
CA GLY A 86 -3.00 -4.02 -1.42
C GLY A 86 -3.03 -5.38 -0.69
N ASP A 87 -2.47 -6.43 -1.31
CA ASP A 87 -2.42 -7.80 -0.79
C ASP A 87 -1.22 -8.55 -1.38
N GLY A 88 -1.04 -9.85 -1.01
CA GLY A 88 0.00 -10.72 -1.54
C GLY A 88 1.38 -10.56 -0.89
N THR A 89 1.50 -9.83 0.19
CA THR A 89 2.73 -9.51 0.92
C THR A 89 3.45 -10.77 1.42
N THR A 90 2.72 -11.73 1.96
CA THR A 90 3.24 -13.02 2.43
C THR A 90 3.70 -13.90 1.27
N THR A 91 2.93 -13.95 0.18
CA THR A 91 3.31 -14.68 -1.04
C THR A 91 4.60 -14.12 -1.65
N ALA A 92 4.72 -12.80 -1.74
CA ALA A 92 5.92 -12.11 -2.23
C ALA A 92 7.15 -12.43 -1.35
N THR A 93 6.98 -12.45 -0.04
CA THR A 93 8.04 -12.81 0.92
C THR A 93 8.52 -14.26 0.75
N VAL A 94 7.58 -15.20 0.56
CA VAL A 94 7.88 -16.62 0.33
C VAL A 94 8.63 -16.81 -1.00
N LEU A 95 8.18 -16.15 -2.06
CA LEU A 95 8.84 -16.17 -3.36
C LEU A 95 10.25 -15.58 -3.28
N ALA A 96 10.42 -14.42 -2.63
CA ALA A 96 11.72 -13.79 -2.46
C ALA A 96 12.69 -14.70 -1.69
N GLN A 97 12.26 -15.31 -0.59
CA GLN A 97 13.07 -16.27 0.16
C GLN A 97 13.52 -17.44 -0.72
N SER A 98 12.62 -18.00 -1.50
CA SER A 98 12.93 -19.15 -2.37
C SER A 98 13.93 -18.76 -3.45
N ILE A 99 13.72 -17.65 -4.15
CA ILE A 99 14.61 -17.17 -5.21
C ILE A 99 16.00 -16.88 -4.65
N VAL A 100 16.09 -16.17 -3.52
CA VAL A 100 17.37 -15.85 -2.86
C VAL A 100 18.10 -17.12 -2.44
N LYS A 101 17.40 -18.04 -1.78
CA LYS A 101 18.00 -19.30 -1.28
C LYS A 101 18.57 -20.17 -2.40
N GLU A 102 17.78 -20.41 -3.46
CA GLU A 102 18.23 -21.21 -4.59
C GLU A 102 19.29 -20.46 -5.43
N GLY A 103 19.12 -19.15 -5.62
CA GLY A 103 20.10 -18.32 -6.33
C GLY A 103 21.45 -18.28 -5.65
N MET A 104 21.49 -18.03 -4.34
CA MET A 104 22.76 -18.00 -3.58
C MET A 104 23.49 -19.35 -3.57
N ARG A 105 22.78 -20.47 -3.59
CA ARG A 105 23.40 -21.79 -3.74
C ARG A 105 24.14 -21.92 -5.07
N ASN A 106 23.54 -21.41 -6.16
CA ASN A 106 24.16 -21.46 -7.47
C ASN A 106 25.32 -20.46 -7.60
N VAL A 107 25.22 -19.25 -6.99
CA VAL A 107 26.33 -18.29 -6.92
C VAL A 107 27.52 -18.90 -6.16
N ALA A 108 27.27 -19.56 -5.02
CA ALA A 108 28.31 -20.25 -4.26
C ALA A 108 28.93 -21.43 -5.04
N ALA A 109 28.18 -22.04 -5.96
CA ALA A 109 28.67 -23.07 -6.88
C ALA A 109 29.44 -22.52 -8.08
N GLY A 110 29.59 -21.17 -8.21
CA GLY A 110 30.38 -20.52 -9.24
C GLY A 110 29.58 -19.98 -10.45
N ALA A 111 28.26 -20.02 -10.42
CA ALA A 111 27.45 -19.41 -11.47
C ALA A 111 27.57 -17.87 -11.45
N ASN A 112 27.54 -17.25 -12.63
CA ASN A 112 27.65 -15.80 -12.77
C ASN A 112 26.36 -15.12 -12.30
N PRO A 113 26.40 -14.28 -11.22
CA PRO A 113 25.20 -13.65 -10.65
C PRO A 113 24.43 -12.77 -11.64
N MET A 114 25.13 -12.09 -12.57
CA MET A 114 24.50 -11.20 -13.55
C MET A 114 23.73 -11.97 -14.60
N LEU A 115 24.25 -13.15 -15.01
CA LEU A 115 23.56 -14.03 -15.95
C LEU A 115 22.40 -14.78 -15.28
N LEU A 116 22.56 -15.19 -14.02
CA LEU A 116 21.45 -15.71 -13.20
C LEU A 116 20.31 -14.69 -13.12
N LYS A 117 20.61 -13.43 -12.79
CA LYS A 117 19.62 -12.34 -12.74
C LYS A 117 18.87 -12.20 -14.06
N LYS A 118 19.58 -12.17 -15.18
CA LYS A 118 18.97 -12.08 -16.51
C LYS A 118 18.04 -13.26 -16.81
N GLY A 119 18.44 -14.48 -16.44
CA GLY A 119 17.60 -15.67 -16.55
C GLY A 119 16.34 -15.61 -15.68
N ILE A 120 16.47 -15.08 -14.45
CA ILE A 120 15.35 -14.81 -13.54
C ILE A 120 14.37 -13.83 -14.17
N GLU A 121 14.84 -12.68 -14.67
CA GLU A 121 14.03 -11.64 -15.31
C GLU A 121 13.27 -12.19 -16.52
N THR A 122 13.92 -12.94 -17.39
CA THR A 122 13.28 -13.61 -18.55
C THR A 122 12.19 -14.60 -18.12
N ALA A 123 12.43 -15.37 -17.07
CA ALA A 123 11.44 -16.31 -16.56
C ALA A 123 10.24 -15.63 -15.92
N VAL A 124 10.46 -14.53 -15.19
CA VAL A 124 9.38 -13.74 -14.59
C VAL A 124 8.49 -13.13 -15.67
N GLU A 125 9.08 -12.49 -16.70
CA GLU A 125 8.33 -11.92 -17.82
C GLU A 125 7.43 -12.98 -18.48
N LYS A 126 7.98 -14.16 -18.77
CA LYS A 126 7.22 -15.28 -19.36
C LYS A 126 6.14 -15.84 -18.44
N THR A 127 6.39 -15.88 -17.14
CA THR A 127 5.38 -16.29 -16.14
C THR A 127 4.23 -15.30 -16.11
N VAL A 128 4.52 -13.99 -16.09
CA VAL A 128 3.50 -12.94 -16.10
C VAL A 128 2.67 -12.96 -17.38
N ASP A 129 3.32 -13.14 -18.54
CA ASP A 129 2.61 -13.29 -19.82
C ASP A 129 1.64 -14.48 -19.80
N GLU A 130 2.03 -15.59 -19.18
CA GLU A 130 1.18 -16.78 -19.08
C GLU A 130 0.03 -16.58 -18.10
N LEU A 131 0.30 -15.96 -16.95
CA LEU A 131 -0.75 -15.61 -15.98
C LEU A 131 -1.83 -14.72 -16.59
N LYS A 132 -1.46 -13.73 -17.41
CA LYS A 132 -2.40 -12.84 -18.10
C LYS A 132 -3.32 -13.59 -19.07
N LYS A 133 -2.86 -14.67 -19.71
CA LYS A 133 -3.70 -15.46 -20.62
C LYS A 133 -4.79 -16.26 -19.90
N HIS A 134 -4.56 -16.60 -18.64
CA HIS A 134 -5.49 -17.36 -17.81
C HIS A 134 -6.39 -16.49 -16.94
N ALA A 135 -6.28 -15.17 -17.05
CA ALA A 135 -7.08 -14.22 -16.26
C ALA A 135 -8.55 -14.27 -16.68
N ILE A 136 -9.44 -14.35 -15.72
CA ILE A 136 -10.90 -14.30 -15.90
C ILE A 136 -11.37 -12.91 -15.48
N PRO A 137 -12.01 -12.12 -16.34
CA PRO A 137 -12.51 -10.79 -16.01
C PRO A 137 -13.57 -10.82 -14.90
N VAL A 138 -13.54 -9.82 -14.02
CA VAL A 138 -14.52 -9.62 -12.94
C VAL A 138 -15.44 -8.47 -13.33
N GLU A 139 -16.62 -8.78 -13.85
CA GLU A 139 -17.54 -7.79 -14.42
C GLU A 139 -18.87 -7.67 -13.68
N THR A 140 -19.34 -8.76 -13.08
CA THR A 140 -20.66 -8.82 -12.43
C THR A 140 -20.57 -8.52 -10.94
N LYS A 141 -21.66 -7.94 -10.39
CA LYS A 141 -21.79 -7.70 -8.95
C LYS A 141 -21.56 -8.98 -8.12
N ALA A 142 -22.02 -10.12 -8.63
CA ALA A 142 -21.82 -11.40 -7.97
C ALA A 142 -20.36 -11.85 -7.94
N SER A 143 -19.62 -11.66 -9.05
CA SER A 143 -18.18 -11.96 -9.09
C SER A 143 -17.36 -11.03 -8.18
N ILE A 144 -17.73 -9.74 -8.11
CA ILE A 144 -17.14 -8.77 -7.19
C ILE A 144 -17.38 -9.19 -5.74
N ALA A 145 -18.63 -9.54 -5.40
CA ALA A 145 -18.98 -10.01 -4.05
C ALA A 145 -18.21 -11.28 -3.65
N ASN A 146 -18.02 -12.21 -4.58
CA ASN A 146 -17.25 -13.42 -4.32
C ASN A 146 -15.78 -13.11 -4.01
N VAL A 147 -15.12 -12.25 -4.80
CA VAL A 147 -13.73 -11.85 -4.53
C VAL A 147 -13.61 -11.20 -3.16
N GLY A 148 -14.48 -10.23 -2.85
CA GLY A 148 -14.48 -9.55 -1.56
C GLY A 148 -14.78 -10.49 -0.38
N ALA A 149 -15.65 -11.48 -0.58
CA ALA A 149 -15.97 -12.48 0.44
C ALA A 149 -14.78 -13.40 0.77
N ILE A 150 -13.98 -13.75 -0.24
CA ILE A 150 -12.79 -14.59 -0.07
C ILE A 150 -11.69 -13.81 0.62
N ALA A 151 -11.36 -12.61 0.13
CA ALA A 151 -10.32 -11.77 0.69
C ALA A 151 -10.66 -11.33 2.14
N GLY A 152 -11.92 -10.95 2.39
CA GLY A 152 -12.42 -10.60 3.73
C GLY A 152 -12.74 -11.79 4.64
N ASN A 153 -12.65 -13.03 4.12
CA ASN A 153 -12.98 -14.27 4.81
C ASN A 153 -14.39 -14.27 5.44
N GLU A 154 -15.31 -13.49 4.85
CA GLU A 154 -16.71 -13.36 5.29
C GLU A 154 -17.60 -12.90 4.12
N LYS A 155 -18.70 -13.62 3.87
CA LYS A 155 -19.63 -13.30 2.77
C LYS A 155 -20.19 -11.88 2.86
N ALA A 156 -20.54 -11.45 4.08
CA ALA A 156 -21.10 -10.12 4.30
C ALA A 156 -20.15 -8.99 3.86
N ILE A 157 -18.85 -9.15 4.04
CA ILE A 157 -17.84 -8.18 3.59
C ILE A 157 -17.88 -8.03 2.07
N GLY A 158 -17.91 -9.15 1.34
CA GLY A 158 -18.03 -9.14 -0.11
C GLY A 158 -19.32 -8.48 -0.60
N ASP A 159 -20.44 -8.75 0.06
CA ASP A 159 -21.73 -8.16 -0.29
C ASP A 159 -21.71 -6.62 -0.10
N PHE A 160 -21.14 -6.11 0.98
CA PHE A 160 -21.00 -4.66 1.23
C PHE A 160 -20.07 -3.98 0.22
N ILE A 161 -18.94 -4.60 -0.13
CA ILE A 161 -18.02 -4.06 -1.13
C ILE A 161 -18.68 -4.02 -2.50
N ALA A 162 -19.37 -5.10 -2.90
CA ALA A 162 -20.09 -5.15 -4.16
C ALA A 162 -21.23 -4.14 -4.22
N GLU A 163 -21.94 -3.90 -3.10
CA GLU A 163 -22.95 -2.84 -3.01
C GLU A 163 -22.33 -1.46 -3.16
N ALA A 164 -21.21 -1.20 -2.50
CA ALA A 164 -20.49 0.06 -2.60
C ALA A 164 -20.03 0.32 -4.04
N MET A 165 -19.38 -0.68 -4.67
CA MET A 165 -18.91 -0.57 -6.07
C MET A 165 -20.06 -0.40 -7.08
N ASP A 166 -21.20 -1.04 -6.84
CA ASP A 166 -22.40 -0.89 -7.69
C ASP A 166 -22.96 0.54 -7.66
N LYS A 167 -22.86 1.21 -6.50
CA LYS A 167 -23.36 2.57 -6.29
C LYS A 167 -22.44 3.65 -6.86
N VAL A 168 -21.12 3.51 -6.73
CA VAL A 168 -20.15 4.54 -7.17
C VAL A 168 -19.42 4.20 -8.46
N GLY A 169 -19.64 2.99 -9.01
CA GLY A 169 -18.94 2.48 -10.19
C GLY A 169 -17.61 1.80 -9.84
N LYS A 170 -17.00 1.13 -10.84
CA LYS A 170 -15.76 0.36 -10.68
C LYS A 170 -14.58 1.23 -10.24
N ASP A 171 -14.50 2.44 -10.75
CA ASP A 171 -13.44 3.43 -10.46
C ASP A 171 -13.85 4.39 -9.32
N GLY A 172 -15.00 4.16 -8.71
CA GLY A 172 -15.55 5.00 -7.65
C GLY A 172 -14.74 4.93 -6.36
N VAL A 173 -14.80 6.01 -5.59
CA VAL A 173 -14.11 6.10 -4.30
C VAL A 173 -14.92 5.37 -3.24
N ILE A 174 -14.26 4.44 -2.55
CA ILE A 174 -14.83 3.69 -1.41
C ILE A 174 -13.88 3.90 -0.24
N THR A 175 -14.42 4.34 0.90
CA THR A 175 -13.70 4.50 2.17
C THR A 175 -14.30 3.59 3.23
N ILE A 176 -13.48 3.21 4.20
CA ILE A 176 -13.88 2.34 5.31
C ILE A 176 -13.73 3.12 6.60
N GLU A 177 -14.83 3.27 7.32
CA GLU A 177 -14.96 4.13 8.47
C GLU A 177 -15.43 3.40 9.70
N ASP A 178 -15.04 3.90 10.86
CA ASP A 178 -15.51 3.41 12.15
C ASP A 178 -16.96 3.86 12.40
N SER A 179 -17.83 2.93 12.79
CA SER A 179 -19.19 3.22 13.22
C SER A 179 -19.30 3.08 14.73
N LYS A 180 -20.11 3.95 15.36
CA LYS A 180 -20.51 3.79 16.76
C LYS A 180 -21.62 2.77 16.94
N ALA A 181 -22.28 2.36 15.85
CA ALA A 181 -23.28 1.29 15.86
C ALA A 181 -22.60 -0.08 15.77
N THR A 182 -23.28 -1.14 16.18
CA THR A 182 -22.76 -2.50 16.08
C THR A 182 -22.88 -3.11 14.67
N GLY A 183 -23.74 -2.53 13.81
CA GLY A 183 -23.96 -2.96 12.42
C GLY A 183 -23.07 -2.24 11.43
N THR A 184 -22.80 -2.89 10.30
CA THR A 184 -22.09 -2.27 9.16
C THR A 184 -23.11 -1.71 8.16
N THR A 185 -22.87 -0.52 7.62
CA THR A 185 -23.74 0.14 6.63
C THR A 185 -22.93 0.71 5.46
N VAL A 186 -23.57 0.88 4.29
CA VAL A 186 -22.99 1.54 3.11
C VAL A 186 -23.79 2.79 2.81
N GLU A 187 -23.15 3.94 2.94
CA GLU A 187 -23.75 5.24 2.65
C GLU A 187 -23.01 5.90 1.49
N ILE A 188 -23.75 6.66 0.66
CA ILE A 188 -23.15 7.50 -0.37
C ILE A 188 -23.14 8.92 0.12
N VAL A 189 -21.95 9.52 0.13
CA VAL A 189 -21.72 10.89 0.55
C VAL A 189 -21.12 11.70 -0.59
N GLU A 190 -21.34 13.01 -0.54
CA GLU A 190 -20.72 13.94 -1.49
C GLU A 190 -19.22 13.99 -1.20
N GLY A 191 -18.40 13.82 -2.23
CA GLY A 191 -16.95 13.78 -2.06
C GLY A 191 -16.21 13.63 -3.38
N MET A 192 -14.89 13.76 -3.32
CA MET A 192 -14.01 13.65 -4.47
C MET A 192 -12.64 13.11 -4.05
N GLN A 193 -12.04 12.31 -4.93
CA GLN A 193 -10.63 11.91 -4.81
C GLN A 193 -9.83 12.43 -6.01
N PHE A 194 -8.58 12.84 -5.76
CA PHE A 194 -7.64 13.21 -6.81
C PHE A 194 -6.22 12.73 -6.49
N ASP A 195 -5.41 12.54 -7.55
CA ASP A 195 -4.09 11.90 -7.52
C ASP A 195 -2.99 12.89 -7.13
N LYS A 196 -3.04 13.40 -5.90
CA LYS A 196 -1.97 14.19 -5.26
C LYS A 196 -2.00 13.91 -3.77
N GLY A 197 -0.88 13.47 -3.23
CA GLY A 197 -0.71 13.21 -1.80
C GLY A 197 -0.07 14.38 -1.05
N TYR A 198 0.25 14.15 0.22
CA TYR A 198 0.87 15.15 1.07
C TYR A 198 2.28 15.55 0.60
N LEU A 199 2.63 16.83 0.77
CA LEU A 199 3.95 17.36 0.42
C LEU A 199 5.05 16.98 1.40
N SER A 200 4.70 16.54 2.60
CA SER A 200 5.68 16.15 3.61
C SER A 200 5.13 15.02 4.50
N PRO A 201 5.92 13.96 4.76
CA PRO A 201 5.54 12.91 5.70
C PRO A 201 5.30 13.40 7.13
N TYR A 202 5.82 14.56 7.49
CA TYR A 202 5.61 15.16 8.81
C TYR A 202 4.17 15.66 9.05
N PHE A 203 3.33 15.69 8.02
CA PHE A 203 1.91 15.97 8.17
C PHE A 203 1.10 14.75 8.64
N VAL A 204 1.64 13.54 8.52
CA VAL A 204 0.98 12.28 8.88
C VAL A 204 0.42 12.33 10.30
N THR A 205 -0.83 11.91 10.44
CA THR A 205 -1.55 11.81 11.72
C THR A 205 -1.80 10.36 12.12
N ASP A 206 -1.90 9.48 11.14
CA ASP A 206 -1.99 8.03 11.31
C ASP A 206 -0.69 7.39 10.81
N ALA A 207 0.20 7.09 11.73
CA ALA A 207 1.51 6.51 11.41
C ALA A 207 1.42 5.04 10.96
N GLU A 208 0.35 4.33 11.28
CA GLU A 208 0.15 2.93 10.90
C GLU A 208 -0.11 2.82 9.40
N ASN A 209 -1.01 3.66 8.89
CA ASN A 209 -1.37 3.72 7.47
C ASN A 209 -0.56 4.76 6.68
N MET A 210 0.30 5.54 7.33
CA MET A 210 1.03 6.66 6.73
C MET A 210 0.11 7.69 6.07
N GLU A 211 -1.01 8.00 6.73
CA GLU A 211 -2.05 8.92 6.24
C GLU A 211 -2.18 10.16 7.10
N VAL A 212 -2.66 11.24 6.47
CA VAL A 212 -3.15 12.44 7.14
C VAL A 212 -4.67 12.35 7.19
N VAL A 213 -5.23 12.20 8.39
CA VAL A 213 -6.68 12.18 8.60
C VAL A 213 -7.07 13.43 9.39
N LEU A 214 -7.90 14.31 8.80
CA LEU A 214 -8.36 15.55 9.40
C LEU A 214 -9.89 15.59 9.42
N GLN A 215 -10.47 15.91 10.57
CA GLN A 215 -11.92 16.03 10.76
C GLN A 215 -12.33 17.51 10.79
N ASP A 216 -13.48 17.84 10.21
CA ASP A 216 -14.04 19.20 10.14
C ASP A 216 -13.04 20.24 9.61
N ALA A 217 -12.34 19.90 8.54
CA ALA A 217 -11.22 20.67 8.03
C ALA A 217 -11.64 21.84 7.13
N TYR A 218 -10.89 22.94 7.24
CA TYR A 218 -10.88 24.00 6.25
C TYR A 218 -10.03 23.62 5.05
N ILE A 219 -10.44 24.05 3.85
CA ILE A 219 -9.70 23.84 2.60
C ILE A 219 -9.37 25.19 1.99
N LEU A 220 -8.09 25.55 1.97
CA LEU A 220 -7.59 26.70 1.20
C LEU A 220 -7.36 26.22 -0.24
N ILE A 221 -7.99 26.88 -1.21
CA ILE A 221 -7.89 26.54 -2.64
C ILE A 221 -7.27 27.71 -3.37
N HIS A 222 -5.98 27.59 -3.70
CA HIS A 222 -5.18 28.65 -4.29
C HIS A 222 -4.57 28.26 -5.62
N GLU A 223 -4.59 29.21 -6.59
CA GLU A 223 -4.12 28.96 -7.94
C GLU A 223 -2.58 28.81 -8.04
N LYS A 224 -1.85 29.68 -7.33
CA LYS A 224 -0.40 29.83 -7.46
C LYS A 224 0.38 29.04 -6.40
N LYS A 225 1.70 29.05 -6.58
CA LYS A 225 2.65 28.55 -5.58
C LYS A 225 2.65 29.43 -4.32
N ILE A 226 2.87 28.78 -3.18
CA ILE A 226 3.06 29.43 -1.89
C ILE A 226 4.48 29.13 -1.41
N SER A 227 5.37 30.10 -1.48
CA SER A 227 6.78 29.98 -1.04
C SER A 227 7.11 30.90 0.14
N SER A 228 6.45 32.06 0.22
CA SER A 228 6.60 33.03 1.32
C SER A 228 5.68 32.71 2.47
N VAL A 229 6.22 32.62 3.67
CA VAL A 229 5.41 32.43 4.88
C VAL A 229 4.61 33.67 5.24
N ALA A 230 5.11 34.86 4.93
CA ALA A 230 4.44 36.12 5.26
C ALA A 230 3.03 36.19 4.65
N ASP A 231 2.83 35.63 3.46
CA ASP A 231 1.57 35.68 2.73
C ASP A 231 0.46 34.85 3.42
N ILE A 232 0.84 33.78 4.15
CA ILE A 232 -0.12 32.85 4.78
C ILE A 232 -0.23 32.99 6.30
N VAL A 233 0.69 33.70 6.96
CA VAL A 233 0.69 33.87 8.44
C VAL A 233 -0.64 34.40 8.97
N PRO A 234 -1.27 35.44 8.40
CA PRO A 234 -2.54 35.95 8.91
C PRO A 234 -3.65 34.88 8.89
N LEU A 235 -3.68 34.03 7.85
CA LEU A 235 -4.64 32.94 7.73
C LEU A 235 -4.33 31.81 8.73
N LEU A 236 -3.05 31.46 8.90
CA LEU A 236 -2.63 30.45 9.87
C LEU A 236 -2.98 30.83 11.30
N GLU A 237 -2.84 32.12 11.67
CA GLU A 237 -3.25 32.63 12.98
C GLU A 237 -4.77 32.55 13.20
N LYS A 238 -5.57 32.88 12.18
CA LYS A 238 -7.03 32.74 12.24
C LYS A 238 -7.44 31.27 12.40
N THR A 239 -6.77 30.37 11.65
CA THR A 239 -7.02 28.94 11.72
C THR A 239 -6.63 28.36 13.09
N ALA A 240 -5.46 28.74 13.62
CA ALA A 240 -5.02 28.35 14.96
C ALA A 240 -6.03 28.78 16.05
N LYS A 241 -6.54 30.00 15.97
CA LYS A 241 -7.57 30.51 16.90
C LYS A 241 -8.90 29.76 16.79
N SER A 242 -9.26 29.27 15.61
CA SER A 242 -10.48 28.47 15.41
C SER A 242 -10.37 27.04 15.97
N GLY A 243 -9.17 26.53 16.21
CA GLY A 243 -8.90 25.16 16.65
C GLY A 243 -9.19 24.08 15.60
N LYS A 244 -9.61 24.46 14.39
CA LYS A 244 -9.91 23.51 13.32
C LYS A 244 -8.69 23.21 12.46
N PRO A 245 -8.57 22.00 11.93
CA PRO A 245 -7.51 21.66 10.98
C PRO A 245 -7.72 22.35 9.62
N MET A 246 -6.64 22.48 8.85
CA MET A 246 -6.66 23.07 7.52
C MET A 246 -5.83 22.27 6.54
N VAL A 247 -6.35 22.11 5.31
CA VAL A 247 -5.59 21.61 4.16
C VAL A 247 -5.36 22.76 3.18
N ILE A 248 -4.13 22.89 2.73
CA ILE A 248 -3.73 23.88 1.71
C ILE A 248 -3.60 23.14 0.37
N LEU A 249 -4.45 23.50 -0.58
CA LEU A 249 -4.37 23.09 -1.99
C LEU A 249 -3.83 24.27 -2.80
N ALA A 250 -2.63 24.13 -3.32
CA ALA A 250 -1.99 25.15 -4.15
C ALA A 250 -1.23 24.49 -5.31
N GLU A 251 -0.81 25.28 -6.32
CA GLU A 251 0.06 24.75 -7.37
C GLU A 251 1.26 24.02 -6.78
N ASP A 252 1.91 24.62 -5.78
CA ASP A 252 2.93 24.01 -4.94
C ASP A 252 2.99 24.76 -3.60
N VAL A 253 3.51 24.09 -2.56
CA VAL A 253 3.91 24.75 -1.32
C VAL A 253 5.35 24.37 -1.04
N GLU A 254 6.25 25.34 -1.07
CA GLU A 254 7.69 25.09 -1.04
C GLU A 254 8.45 26.07 -0.13
N GLY A 255 9.73 25.82 0.05
CA GLY A 255 10.65 26.75 0.74
C GLY A 255 10.27 27.04 2.18
N GLU A 256 10.27 28.32 2.54
CA GLU A 256 9.99 28.79 3.91
C GLU A 256 8.56 28.48 4.36
N ALA A 257 7.58 28.58 3.44
CA ALA A 257 6.19 28.27 3.74
C ALA A 257 6.01 26.82 4.17
N LEU A 258 6.53 25.86 3.40
CA LEU A 258 6.45 24.43 3.74
C LEU A 258 7.16 24.13 5.07
N ALA A 259 8.38 24.66 5.25
CA ALA A 259 9.14 24.45 6.48
C ALA A 259 8.39 24.96 7.71
N THR A 260 7.77 26.13 7.60
CA THR A 260 6.98 26.71 8.70
C THR A 260 5.74 25.89 9.03
N LEU A 261 5.02 25.39 8.01
CA LEU A 261 3.87 24.49 8.23
C LEU A 261 4.28 23.22 8.97
N VAL A 262 5.36 22.58 8.52
CA VAL A 262 5.91 21.36 9.13
C VAL A 262 6.32 21.60 10.59
N VAL A 263 7.07 22.68 10.88
CA VAL A 263 7.51 23.00 12.24
C VAL A 263 6.33 23.25 13.17
N ASN A 264 5.31 24.00 12.73
CA ASN A 264 4.13 24.27 13.54
C ASN A 264 3.23 23.04 13.74
N LYS A 265 3.18 22.13 12.75
CA LYS A 265 2.54 20.83 12.88
C LYS A 265 3.23 19.97 13.94
N ILE A 266 4.57 19.83 13.87
CA ILE A 266 5.35 19.04 14.83
C ILE A 266 5.21 19.60 16.26
N ARG A 267 5.16 20.94 16.40
CA ARG A 267 4.95 21.60 17.68
C ARG A 267 3.51 21.50 18.22
N GLY A 268 2.58 20.95 17.45
CA GLY A 268 1.17 20.85 17.82
C GLY A 268 0.42 22.20 17.85
N ILE A 269 1.01 23.26 17.30
CA ILE A 269 0.39 24.59 17.23
C ILE A 269 -0.69 24.63 16.15
N LEU A 270 -0.43 23.97 15.02
CA LEU A 270 -1.34 23.88 13.88
C LEU A 270 -1.60 22.42 13.50
N ASN A 271 -2.85 22.11 13.23
CA ASN A 271 -3.21 20.86 12.57
C ASN A 271 -3.42 21.14 11.09
N VAL A 272 -2.35 20.99 10.30
CA VAL A 272 -2.31 21.41 8.90
C VAL A 272 -1.67 20.36 8.03
N ALA A 273 -2.10 20.30 6.76
CA ALA A 273 -1.43 19.57 5.69
C ALA A 273 -1.39 20.42 4.43
N ALA A 274 -0.44 20.14 3.55
CA ALA A 274 -0.31 20.79 2.25
C ALA A 274 -0.23 19.74 1.15
N VAL A 275 -0.94 19.99 0.06
CA VAL A 275 -1.09 19.10 -1.10
C VAL A 275 -0.96 19.92 -2.38
N LYS A 276 -0.36 19.36 -3.42
CA LYS A 276 -0.36 19.98 -4.76
C LYS A 276 -1.74 19.91 -5.38
N ALA A 277 -2.12 20.98 -6.06
CA ALA A 277 -3.32 21.00 -6.87
C ALA A 277 -3.25 19.95 -8.00
N PRO A 278 -4.34 19.23 -8.27
CA PRO A 278 -4.39 18.24 -9.34
C PRO A 278 -4.43 18.93 -10.72
N GLY A 279 -3.85 18.26 -11.74
CA GLY A 279 -3.83 18.74 -13.12
C GLY A 279 -2.76 19.83 -13.39
N PHE A 280 -2.78 20.36 -14.60
CA PHE A 280 -1.86 21.38 -15.11
C PHE A 280 -2.62 22.42 -15.93
N GLY A 281 -2.15 23.69 -15.95
CA GLY A 281 -2.74 24.76 -16.75
C GLY A 281 -4.23 24.96 -16.48
N ASP A 282 -5.03 25.13 -17.53
CA ASP A 282 -6.48 25.38 -17.42
C ASP A 282 -7.25 24.21 -16.78
N ARG A 283 -6.76 22.99 -16.93
CA ARG A 283 -7.36 21.82 -16.25
C ARG A 283 -7.18 21.90 -14.73
N ARG A 284 -6.04 22.38 -14.24
CA ARG A 284 -5.83 22.61 -12.81
C ARG A 284 -6.84 23.63 -12.28
N LYS A 285 -7.02 24.75 -12.99
CA LYS A 285 -8.03 25.77 -12.63
C LYS A 285 -9.43 25.15 -12.54
N ALA A 286 -9.83 24.41 -13.57
CA ALA A 286 -11.13 23.77 -13.62
C ALA A 286 -11.34 22.74 -12.48
N MET A 287 -10.32 21.96 -12.11
CA MET A 287 -10.39 21.03 -10.97
C MET A 287 -10.43 21.76 -9.64
N LEU A 288 -9.68 22.85 -9.47
CA LEU A 288 -9.74 23.67 -8.25
C LEU A 288 -11.11 24.35 -8.08
N GLU A 289 -11.76 24.76 -9.20
CA GLU A 289 -13.16 25.23 -9.18
C GLU A 289 -14.14 24.12 -8.77
N ASP A 290 -13.95 22.89 -9.29
CA ASP A 290 -14.80 21.75 -8.91
C ASP A 290 -14.67 21.45 -7.41
N ILE A 291 -13.45 21.52 -6.85
CA ILE A 291 -13.20 21.37 -5.41
C ILE A 291 -13.84 22.52 -4.62
N ALA A 292 -13.78 23.75 -5.14
CA ALA A 292 -14.41 24.91 -4.50
C ALA A 292 -15.94 24.74 -4.42
N VAL A 293 -16.57 24.29 -5.51
CA VAL A 293 -18.01 24.00 -5.53
C VAL A 293 -18.37 22.89 -4.54
N LEU A 294 -17.59 21.79 -4.53
CA LEU A 294 -17.80 20.67 -3.63
C LEU A 294 -17.70 21.07 -2.16
N THR A 295 -16.71 21.90 -1.82
CA THR A 295 -16.41 22.27 -0.43
C THR A 295 -17.12 23.54 0.05
N GLY A 296 -17.82 24.22 -0.87
CA GLY A 296 -18.49 25.50 -0.59
C GLY A 296 -17.52 26.65 -0.33
N GLY A 297 -16.27 26.53 -0.75
CA GLY A 297 -15.25 27.56 -0.65
C GLY A 297 -15.10 28.40 -1.91
N LYS A 298 -14.12 29.31 -1.90
CA LYS A 298 -13.75 30.13 -3.05
C LYS A 298 -12.44 29.64 -3.65
N PHE A 299 -12.40 29.46 -4.95
CA PHE A 299 -11.15 29.27 -5.67
C PHE A 299 -10.44 30.63 -5.77
N LEU A 300 -9.31 30.77 -5.10
CA LEU A 300 -8.54 32.01 -5.06
C LEU A 300 -7.62 32.07 -6.31
N SER A 301 -8.20 32.53 -7.41
CA SER A 301 -7.49 32.77 -8.66
C SER A 301 -6.90 34.17 -8.70
N GLU A 302 -5.93 34.36 -9.60
CA GLU A 302 -5.33 35.68 -9.87
C GLU A 302 -6.38 36.70 -10.34
N ASP A 303 -7.35 36.24 -11.10
CA ASP A 303 -8.43 37.07 -11.64
C ASP A 303 -9.30 37.73 -10.58
N LEU A 304 -9.40 37.13 -9.39
CA LEU A 304 -10.14 37.69 -8.27
C LEU A 304 -9.40 38.82 -7.55
N GLY A 305 -8.09 38.98 -7.79
CA GLY A 305 -7.27 40.00 -7.15
C GLY A 305 -7.16 39.89 -5.62
N ILE A 306 -7.57 38.78 -5.03
CA ILE A 306 -7.54 38.55 -3.58
C ILE A 306 -6.14 38.05 -3.21
N LYS A 307 -5.43 38.84 -2.39
CA LYS A 307 -4.15 38.42 -1.81
C LYS A 307 -4.37 37.44 -0.65
N LEU A 308 -3.47 36.47 -0.50
CA LEU A 308 -3.53 35.48 0.60
C LEU A 308 -3.60 36.10 1.99
N GLU A 309 -2.95 37.26 2.21
CA GLU A 309 -2.98 38.03 3.45
C GLU A 309 -4.42 38.46 3.87
N ASN A 310 -5.31 38.65 2.89
CA ASN A 310 -6.68 39.12 3.06
C ASN A 310 -7.71 37.99 3.04
N VAL A 311 -7.29 36.73 3.06
CA VAL A 311 -8.21 35.60 3.08
C VAL A 311 -8.84 35.45 4.46
N GLU A 312 -10.17 35.33 4.47
CA GLU A 312 -10.97 35.09 5.66
C GLU A 312 -11.44 33.63 5.72
N LEU A 313 -11.80 33.16 6.93
CA LEU A 313 -12.22 31.76 7.13
C LEU A 313 -13.52 31.40 6.40
N ASP A 314 -14.36 32.36 6.06
CA ASP A 314 -15.59 32.17 5.28
C ASP A 314 -15.35 31.98 3.79
N MET A 315 -14.14 32.31 3.30
CA MET A 315 -13.72 32.04 1.92
C MET A 315 -13.17 30.62 1.75
N LEU A 316 -12.81 29.95 2.85
CA LEU A 316 -12.28 28.60 2.82
C LEU A 316 -13.39 27.58 2.56
N GLY A 317 -13.08 26.56 1.78
CA GLY A 317 -13.91 25.38 1.69
C GLY A 317 -13.97 24.65 3.03
N ARG A 318 -14.98 23.81 3.20
CA ARG A 318 -15.15 22.97 4.40
C ARG A 318 -15.50 21.56 3.99
N VAL A 319 -14.93 20.61 4.68
CA VAL A 319 -15.25 19.20 4.52
C VAL A 319 -15.32 18.57 5.92
N LYS A 320 -16.16 17.56 6.06
CA LYS A 320 -16.27 16.83 7.30
C LYS A 320 -15.02 15.99 7.57
N ARG A 321 -14.43 15.45 6.52
CA ARG A 321 -13.21 14.63 6.62
C ARG A 321 -12.33 14.76 5.40
N VAL A 322 -11.01 14.75 5.62
CA VAL A 322 -9.98 14.62 4.59
C VAL A 322 -9.08 13.46 4.94
N VAL A 323 -8.80 12.61 3.94
CA VAL A 323 -7.79 11.56 4.02
C VAL A 323 -6.76 11.82 2.93
N ILE A 324 -5.48 11.92 3.31
CA ILE A 324 -4.38 12.17 2.37
C ILE A 324 -3.32 11.11 2.60
N ASP A 325 -3.07 10.29 1.60
CA ASP A 325 -1.94 9.38 1.55
C ASP A 325 -0.77 9.99 0.77
N LYS A 326 0.24 9.20 0.44
CA LYS A 326 1.41 9.63 -0.32
C LYS A 326 1.09 10.07 -1.75
N GLU A 327 0.02 9.57 -2.33
CA GLU A 327 -0.32 9.71 -3.75
C GLU A 327 -1.67 10.38 -4.00
N LYS A 328 -2.61 10.28 -3.05
CA LYS A 328 -4.00 10.67 -3.23
C LYS A 328 -4.52 11.53 -2.10
N THR A 329 -5.52 12.34 -2.41
CA THR A 329 -6.30 13.12 -1.45
C THR A 329 -7.78 12.84 -1.68
N THR A 330 -8.48 12.45 -0.62
CA THR A 330 -9.93 12.19 -0.61
C THR A 330 -10.62 13.21 0.27
N LEU A 331 -11.55 13.96 -0.29
CA LEU A 331 -12.43 14.90 0.38
C LEU A 331 -13.80 14.24 0.57
N ILE A 332 -14.30 14.22 1.80
CA ILE A 332 -15.52 13.49 2.17
C ILE A 332 -16.48 14.44 2.85
N GLU A 333 -17.76 14.43 2.44
CA GLU A 333 -18.82 15.31 2.90
C GLU A 333 -18.43 16.79 2.81
N GLY A 334 -18.30 17.31 1.58
CA GLY A 334 -18.08 18.74 1.32
C GLY A 334 -19.29 19.59 1.71
N ALA A 335 -19.04 20.82 2.17
CA ALA A 335 -20.09 21.76 2.58
C ALA A 335 -20.74 22.53 1.42
N GLY A 336 -20.43 22.18 0.18
CA GLY A 336 -21.09 22.75 -1.01
C GLY A 336 -22.58 22.44 -1.04
N THR A 337 -23.37 23.31 -1.67
CA THR A 337 -24.80 23.06 -1.80
C THR A 337 -25.08 22.08 -2.94
N LYS A 338 -26.08 21.21 -2.76
CA LYS A 338 -26.47 20.23 -3.79
C LYS A 338 -26.82 20.89 -5.12
N ASP A 339 -27.45 22.08 -5.08
CA ASP A 339 -27.81 22.82 -6.27
C ASP A 339 -26.57 23.34 -7.02
N ALA A 340 -25.56 23.85 -6.32
CA ALA A 340 -24.30 24.29 -6.91
C ALA A 340 -23.56 23.12 -7.54
N LEU A 341 -23.52 21.98 -6.85
CA LEU A 341 -22.89 20.74 -7.36
C LEU A 341 -23.62 20.21 -8.61
N ALA A 342 -24.96 20.14 -8.57
CA ALA A 342 -25.77 19.74 -9.70
C ALA A 342 -25.61 20.70 -10.91
N GLY A 343 -25.55 22.00 -10.65
CA GLY A 343 -25.26 23.01 -11.68
C GLY A 343 -23.90 22.81 -12.33
N ARG A 344 -22.85 22.50 -11.52
CA ARG A 344 -21.50 22.23 -12.03
C ARG A 344 -21.45 20.95 -12.88
N VAL A 345 -22.09 19.89 -12.41
CA VAL A 345 -22.23 18.62 -13.16
C VAL A 345 -22.91 18.86 -14.52
N GLN A 346 -23.99 19.64 -14.57
CA GLN A 346 -24.64 19.97 -15.83
C GLN A 346 -23.76 20.81 -16.77
N GLN A 347 -22.96 21.73 -16.22
CA GLN A 347 -21.99 22.50 -17.00
C GLN A 347 -20.95 21.60 -17.65
N ILE A 348 -20.37 20.64 -16.91
CA ILE A 348 -19.40 19.69 -17.45
C ILE A 348 -20.04 18.82 -18.53
N ARG A 349 -21.27 18.33 -18.34
CA ARG A 349 -22.00 17.54 -19.36
C ARG A 349 -22.17 18.31 -20.67
N ARG A 350 -22.52 19.60 -20.62
CA ARG A 350 -22.60 20.45 -21.81
C ARG A 350 -21.24 20.57 -22.51
N GLN A 351 -20.16 20.76 -21.75
CA GLN A 351 -18.80 20.81 -22.31
C GLN A 351 -18.41 19.50 -23.01
N ILE A 352 -18.85 18.34 -22.50
CA ILE A 352 -18.67 17.04 -23.14
C ILE A 352 -19.42 16.96 -24.49
N GLU A 353 -20.64 17.51 -24.55
CA GLU A 353 -21.44 17.53 -25.76
C GLU A 353 -20.90 18.52 -26.82
N GLU A 354 -20.29 19.62 -26.38
CA GLU A 354 -19.81 20.71 -27.26
C GLU A 354 -18.35 20.48 -27.75
N THR A 355 -17.58 19.59 -27.14
CA THR A 355 -16.18 19.37 -27.53
C THR A 355 -16.06 18.45 -28.74
N ASP A 356 -15.27 18.88 -29.75
CA ASP A 356 -14.90 18.08 -30.92
C ASP A 356 -13.65 17.23 -30.69
N SER A 357 -12.93 17.43 -29.57
CA SER A 357 -11.69 16.72 -29.23
C SER A 357 -12.00 15.47 -28.39
N ASP A 358 -11.68 14.29 -28.91
CA ASP A 358 -11.85 13.03 -28.19
C ASP A 358 -11.04 13.01 -26.89
N TYR A 359 -9.83 13.60 -26.90
CA TYR A 359 -8.99 13.72 -25.71
C TYR A 359 -9.60 14.64 -24.64
N ASP A 360 -10.17 15.79 -25.03
CA ASP A 360 -10.80 16.70 -24.08
C ASP A 360 -12.11 16.10 -23.56
N ARG A 361 -12.84 15.38 -24.40
CA ARG A 361 -14.03 14.61 -24.00
C ARG A 361 -13.68 13.61 -22.90
N GLU A 362 -12.67 12.77 -23.11
CA GLU A 362 -12.19 11.81 -22.10
C GLU A 362 -11.86 12.50 -20.77
N LYS A 363 -11.14 13.64 -20.81
CA LYS A 363 -10.77 14.36 -19.58
C LYS A 363 -11.94 15.07 -18.89
N LEU A 364 -12.94 15.49 -19.65
CA LEU A 364 -14.19 16.02 -19.08
C LEU A 364 -15.03 14.90 -18.46
N GLU A 365 -15.07 13.72 -19.06
CA GLU A 365 -15.73 12.53 -18.53
C GLU A 365 -15.07 12.06 -17.21
N GLU A 366 -13.72 12.05 -17.13
CA GLU A 366 -13.01 11.78 -15.90
C GLU A 366 -13.38 12.79 -14.78
N ARG A 367 -13.45 14.09 -15.10
CA ARG A 367 -13.87 15.11 -14.15
C ARG A 367 -15.31 14.92 -13.69
N LEU A 368 -16.20 14.62 -14.63
CA LEU A 368 -17.61 14.35 -14.35
C LEU A 368 -17.76 13.16 -13.40
N ALA A 369 -17.05 12.06 -13.67
CA ALA A 369 -17.05 10.87 -12.83
C ALA A 369 -16.58 11.16 -11.41
N LYS A 370 -15.49 11.93 -11.25
CA LYS A 370 -14.96 12.32 -9.93
C LYS A 370 -15.91 13.22 -9.13
N LEU A 371 -16.64 14.12 -9.81
CA LEU A 371 -17.53 15.06 -9.13
C LEU A 371 -18.93 14.47 -8.87
N ALA A 372 -19.47 13.69 -9.81
CA ALA A 372 -20.83 13.15 -9.74
C ALA A 372 -20.92 11.80 -9.03
N GLY A 373 -19.81 11.04 -8.98
CA GLY A 373 -19.78 9.69 -8.41
C GLY A 373 -19.88 9.67 -6.88
N GLY A 374 -19.47 10.73 -6.20
CA GLY A 374 -19.43 10.78 -4.75
C GLY A 374 -18.41 9.79 -4.15
N VAL A 375 -18.55 9.52 -2.86
CA VAL A 375 -17.75 8.55 -2.09
C VAL A 375 -18.71 7.55 -1.44
N ALA A 376 -18.48 6.26 -1.65
CA ALA A 376 -19.16 5.22 -0.88
C ALA A 376 -18.42 5.03 0.45
N GLU A 377 -19.09 5.28 1.56
CA GLU A 377 -18.57 5.14 2.90
C GLU A 377 -19.10 3.84 3.50
N ILE A 378 -18.21 2.85 3.69
CA ILE A 378 -18.54 1.61 4.42
C ILE A 378 -18.26 1.88 5.89
N ARG A 379 -19.31 2.07 6.69
CA ARG A 379 -19.22 2.30 8.13
C ARG A 379 -19.25 0.98 8.86
N VAL A 380 -18.09 0.54 9.35
CA VAL A 380 -17.91 -0.73 10.04
C VAL A 380 -18.27 -0.59 11.50
N GLY A 381 -19.17 -1.45 11.99
CA GLY A 381 -19.56 -1.51 13.39
C GLY A 381 -19.19 -2.83 14.04
N ALA A 382 -18.81 -2.77 15.34
CA ALA A 382 -18.51 -3.93 16.16
C ALA A 382 -18.85 -3.67 17.64
N ALA A 383 -18.86 -4.73 18.46
CA ALA A 383 -19.18 -4.64 19.88
C ALA A 383 -18.01 -4.11 20.72
N THR A 384 -16.77 -4.34 20.29
CA THR A 384 -15.55 -3.92 20.99
C THR A 384 -14.59 -3.20 20.02
N GLU A 385 -13.71 -2.35 20.56
CA GLU A 385 -12.69 -1.63 19.76
C GLU A 385 -11.70 -2.58 19.08
N THR A 386 -11.35 -3.68 19.73
CA THR A 386 -10.45 -4.69 19.16
C THR A 386 -11.08 -5.41 17.97
N GLU A 387 -12.36 -5.79 18.11
CA GLU A 387 -13.15 -6.40 17.02
C GLU A 387 -13.35 -5.42 15.87
N LEU A 388 -13.60 -4.14 16.18
CA LEU A 388 -13.76 -3.08 15.19
C LEU A 388 -12.50 -2.93 14.32
N LYS A 389 -11.34 -2.85 14.94
CA LYS A 389 -10.06 -2.76 14.22
C LYS A 389 -9.81 -3.98 13.34
N GLU A 390 -10.02 -5.18 13.86
CA GLU A 390 -9.84 -6.41 13.10
C GLU A 390 -10.79 -6.48 11.91
N LYS A 391 -12.06 -6.13 12.11
CA LYS A 391 -13.08 -6.12 11.06
C LYS A 391 -12.79 -5.06 10.00
N LYS A 392 -12.33 -3.87 10.42
CA LYS A 392 -11.92 -2.81 9.51
C LYS A 392 -10.76 -3.26 8.60
N HIS A 393 -9.70 -3.84 9.15
CA HIS A 393 -8.60 -4.39 8.36
C HIS A 393 -9.08 -5.43 7.33
N ARG A 394 -10.00 -6.32 7.72
CA ARG A 394 -10.57 -7.27 6.75
C ARG A 394 -11.35 -6.59 5.62
N PHE A 395 -12.06 -5.49 5.88
CA PHE A 395 -12.70 -4.70 4.84
C PHE A 395 -11.68 -4.00 3.93
N GLU A 396 -10.60 -3.46 4.48
CA GLU A 396 -9.51 -2.81 3.74
C GLU A 396 -8.80 -3.80 2.80
N ASP A 397 -8.43 -4.98 3.30
CA ASP A 397 -7.84 -6.06 2.51
C ASP A 397 -8.79 -6.53 1.40
N ALA A 398 -10.06 -6.76 1.74
CA ALA A 398 -11.06 -7.21 0.80
C ALA A 398 -11.34 -6.17 -0.30
N LEU A 399 -11.38 -4.87 0.04
CA LEU A 399 -11.55 -3.79 -0.92
C LEU A 399 -10.35 -3.71 -1.87
N SER A 400 -9.13 -3.80 -1.34
CA SER A 400 -7.90 -3.76 -2.13
C SER A 400 -7.81 -4.94 -3.10
N ALA A 401 -8.07 -6.16 -2.63
CA ALA A 401 -8.11 -7.36 -3.45
C ALA A 401 -9.21 -7.28 -4.53
N THR A 402 -10.39 -6.75 -4.17
CA THR A 402 -11.50 -6.59 -5.11
C THR A 402 -11.16 -5.59 -6.21
N ARG A 403 -10.56 -4.44 -5.88
CA ARG A 403 -10.07 -3.47 -6.87
C ARG A 403 -9.03 -4.09 -7.80
N ALA A 404 -8.05 -4.79 -7.26
CA ALA A 404 -7.04 -5.50 -8.04
C ALA A 404 -7.65 -6.55 -9.00
N ALA A 405 -8.71 -7.24 -8.56
CA ALA A 405 -9.44 -8.22 -9.37
C ALA A 405 -10.29 -7.57 -10.48
N VAL A 406 -10.92 -6.44 -10.20
CA VAL A 406 -11.69 -5.68 -11.21
C VAL A 406 -10.77 -5.11 -12.28
N GLU A 407 -9.54 -4.69 -11.91
CA GLU A 407 -8.56 -4.09 -12.81
C GLU A 407 -7.93 -5.12 -13.78
N GLU A 408 -7.52 -6.27 -13.30
CA GLU A 408 -6.76 -7.24 -14.12
C GLU A 408 -7.40 -8.63 -14.21
N GLY A 409 -8.53 -8.85 -13.55
CA GLY A 409 -9.17 -10.17 -13.49
C GLY A 409 -8.64 -11.04 -12.34
N ILE A 410 -9.15 -12.27 -12.30
CA ILE A 410 -8.81 -13.29 -11.31
C ILE A 410 -8.20 -14.52 -11.98
N VAL A 411 -7.44 -15.27 -11.20
CA VAL A 411 -6.85 -16.57 -11.56
C VAL A 411 -7.17 -17.61 -10.49
N ALA A 412 -6.93 -18.88 -10.76
CA ALA A 412 -7.06 -19.93 -9.75
C ALA A 412 -6.13 -19.66 -8.56
N GLY A 413 -6.69 -19.59 -7.36
CA GLY A 413 -5.99 -19.19 -6.15
C GLY A 413 -5.11 -20.27 -5.52
N GLY A 414 -4.66 -20.01 -4.28
CA GLY A 414 -3.89 -20.98 -3.51
C GLY A 414 -2.53 -21.36 -4.10
N GLY A 415 -1.97 -20.51 -4.97
CA GLY A 415 -0.70 -20.77 -5.67
C GLY A 415 -0.83 -21.64 -6.93
N LYS A 416 -2.03 -22.07 -7.32
CA LYS A 416 -2.26 -22.90 -8.52
C LYS A 416 -1.88 -22.16 -9.80
N ALA A 417 -2.24 -20.87 -9.93
CA ALA A 417 -1.92 -20.07 -11.10
C ALA A 417 -0.41 -20.03 -11.39
N LEU A 418 0.43 -19.92 -10.35
CA LEU A 418 1.87 -19.95 -10.48
C LEU A 418 2.38 -21.31 -10.98
N LEU A 419 1.78 -22.41 -10.52
CA LEU A 419 2.12 -23.76 -11.02
C LEU A 419 1.72 -23.94 -12.50
N ASN A 420 0.58 -23.39 -12.90
CA ASN A 420 0.10 -23.45 -14.29
C ASN A 420 1.04 -22.73 -15.27
N ALA A 421 1.79 -21.74 -14.81
CA ALA A 421 2.77 -21.04 -15.65
C ALA A 421 4.10 -21.81 -15.85
N ILE A 422 4.40 -22.83 -15.04
CA ILE A 422 5.65 -23.61 -15.14
C ILE A 422 5.89 -24.20 -16.53
N PRO A 423 4.93 -24.84 -17.22
CA PRO A 423 5.14 -25.39 -18.56
C PRO A 423 5.55 -24.35 -19.62
N ALA A 424 5.20 -23.08 -19.44
CA ALA A 424 5.62 -22.01 -20.34
C ALA A 424 7.13 -21.74 -20.23
N LEU A 425 7.72 -21.88 -19.04
CA LEU A 425 9.16 -21.74 -18.81
C LEU A 425 9.96 -22.84 -19.47
N GLU A 426 9.42 -24.05 -19.58
CA GLU A 426 10.09 -25.19 -20.23
C GLU A 426 10.20 -25.02 -21.76
N LYS A 427 9.37 -24.13 -22.34
CA LYS A 427 9.37 -23.82 -23.78
C LYS A 427 10.40 -22.74 -24.15
N ILE A 428 11.01 -22.06 -23.18
CA ILE A 428 12.01 -21.03 -23.44
C ILE A 428 13.24 -21.69 -24.08
N ARG A 429 13.68 -21.18 -25.24
CA ARG A 429 14.86 -21.65 -25.96
C ARG A 429 15.93 -20.57 -25.96
N GLY A 430 17.22 -20.99 -25.98
CA GLY A 430 18.36 -20.06 -25.97
C GLY A 430 18.88 -19.76 -24.58
N GLY A 431 19.73 -18.75 -24.47
CA GLY A 431 20.42 -18.36 -23.26
C GLY A 431 21.67 -19.17 -22.93
N THR A 432 22.54 -18.59 -22.12
CA THR A 432 23.73 -19.27 -21.55
C THR A 432 23.30 -20.29 -20.49
N ASP A 433 24.22 -21.13 -20.04
CA ASP A 433 23.90 -22.14 -19.02
C ASP A 433 23.52 -21.47 -17.69
N ASP A 434 24.17 -20.37 -17.32
CA ASP A 434 23.80 -19.59 -16.12
C ASP A 434 22.41 -18.93 -16.25
N GLU A 435 22.04 -18.42 -17.43
CA GLU A 435 20.68 -17.91 -17.67
C GLU A 435 19.64 -19.04 -17.53
N LYS A 436 19.92 -20.25 -18.03
CA LYS A 436 19.03 -21.41 -17.84
C LYS A 436 18.89 -21.80 -16.37
N VAL A 437 19.98 -21.70 -15.59
CA VAL A 437 19.93 -21.89 -14.14
C VAL A 437 19.05 -20.83 -13.49
N GLY A 438 19.15 -19.57 -13.90
CA GLY A 438 18.27 -18.49 -13.45
C GLY A 438 16.79 -18.79 -13.70
N MET A 439 16.45 -19.31 -14.89
CA MET A 439 15.08 -19.75 -15.21
C MET A 439 14.63 -20.92 -14.34
N ALA A 440 15.52 -21.88 -14.06
CA ALA A 440 15.21 -23.02 -13.20
C ALA A 440 14.96 -22.61 -11.75
N ILE A 441 15.62 -21.57 -11.26
CA ILE A 441 15.37 -20.97 -9.94
C ILE A 441 13.92 -20.49 -9.84
N ILE A 442 13.43 -19.74 -10.83
CA ILE A 442 12.03 -19.28 -10.87
C ILE A 442 11.07 -20.46 -10.93
N ARG A 443 11.30 -21.44 -11.82
CA ARG A 443 10.46 -22.64 -11.91
C ARG A 443 10.28 -23.31 -10.54
N ARG A 444 11.35 -23.41 -9.73
CA ARG A 444 11.28 -23.97 -8.39
C ARG A 444 10.54 -23.04 -7.41
N ALA A 445 10.80 -21.73 -7.49
CA ALA A 445 10.18 -20.76 -6.60
C ALA A 445 8.65 -20.69 -6.76
N LEU A 446 8.13 -20.89 -7.98
CA LEU A 446 6.69 -20.90 -8.26
C LEU A 446 5.92 -22.02 -7.52
N GLU A 447 6.61 -23.04 -7.00
CA GLU A 447 5.99 -24.11 -6.20
C GLU A 447 5.80 -23.72 -4.74
N GLU A 448 6.60 -22.78 -4.23
CA GLU A 448 6.73 -22.52 -2.79
C GLU A 448 5.46 -21.93 -2.14
N PRO A 449 4.67 -21.05 -2.78
CA PRO A 449 3.44 -20.56 -2.17
C PRO A 449 2.45 -21.69 -1.86
N LEU A 450 2.14 -22.57 -2.81
CA LEU A 450 1.28 -23.73 -2.54
C LEU A 450 1.89 -24.69 -1.52
N ARG A 451 3.21 -24.94 -1.61
CA ARG A 451 3.92 -25.78 -0.65
C ARG A 451 3.77 -25.26 0.77
N GLN A 452 3.92 -23.94 0.95
CA GLN A 452 3.79 -23.30 2.26
C GLN A 452 2.35 -23.33 2.77
N ILE A 453 1.35 -23.08 1.91
CA ILE A 453 -0.08 -23.19 2.25
C ILE A 453 -0.40 -24.60 2.76
N ALA A 454 0.06 -25.63 2.05
CA ALA A 454 -0.15 -27.03 2.45
C ALA A 454 0.55 -27.36 3.78
N ASN A 455 1.80 -26.91 3.97
CA ASN A 455 2.53 -27.09 5.22
C ASN A 455 1.83 -26.42 6.41
N ASN A 456 1.28 -25.21 6.22
CA ASN A 456 0.51 -24.51 7.25
C ASN A 456 -0.81 -25.22 7.58
N ALA A 457 -1.36 -25.97 6.61
CA ALA A 457 -2.53 -26.83 6.81
C ALA A 457 -2.19 -28.18 7.47
N GLY A 458 -0.92 -28.47 7.75
CA GLY A 458 -0.49 -29.73 8.36
C GLY A 458 -0.28 -30.87 7.37
N MET A 459 -0.32 -30.58 6.05
CA MET A 459 -0.09 -31.54 4.98
C MET A 459 1.37 -31.50 4.51
N GLU A 460 1.86 -32.61 3.93
CA GLU A 460 3.20 -32.62 3.30
C GLU A 460 3.16 -31.84 1.98
N GLY A 461 3.70 -30.62 2.00
CA GLY A 461 3.60 -29.67 0.89
C GLY A 461 4.20 -30.19 -0.43
N SER A 462 5.24 -31.04 -0.36
CA SER A 462 5.86 -31.63 -1.56
C SER A 462 4.92 -32.60 -2.28
N ILE A 463 4.15 -33.38 -1.52
CA ILE A 463 3.15 -34.32 -2.05
C ILE A 463 1.99 -33.55 -2.68
N VAL A 464 1.50 -32.51 -1.98
CA VAL A 464 0.40 -31.67 -2.47
C VAL A 464 0.79 -30.98 -3.79
N VAL A 465 1.98 -30.35 -3.86
CA VAL A 465 2.48 -29.70 -5.08
C VAL A 465 2.56 -30.70 -6.23
N GLN A 466 3.12 -31.90 -6.00
CA GLN A 466 3.25 -32.91 -7.04
C GLN A 466 1.88 -33.37 -7.57
N LYS A 467 0.89 -33.53 -6.69
CA LYS A 467 -0.47 -33.91 -7.10
C LYS A 467 -1.15 -32.79 -7.87
N VAL A 468 -1.08 -31.53 -7.39
CA VAL A 468 -1.73 -30.38 -8.02
C VAL A 468 -1.13 -30.06 -9.41
N LYS A 469 0.15 -30.36 -9.64
CA LYS A 469 0.78 -30.23 -10.98
C LYS A 469 0.16 -31.11 -12.05
N THR A 470 -0.43 -32.24 -11.66
CA THR A 470 -1.06 -33.20 -12.61
C THR A 470 -2.55 -32.93 -12.81
N MET A 471 -3.13 -31.97 -12.11
CA MET A 471 -4.54 -31.60 -12.17
C MET A 471 -4.80 -30.54 -13.25
N GLU A 472 -6.05 -30.42 -13.68
CA GLU A 472 -6.48 -29.41 -14.66
C GLU A 472 -6.22 -27.97 -14.18
N ALA A 473 -6.29 -27.00 -15.10
CA ALA A 473 -5.88 -25.61 -14.86
C ALA A 473 -6.61 -24.94 -13.68
N ASN A 474 -7.89 -25.26 -13.48
CA ASN A 474 -8.70 -24.69 -12.41
C ASN A 474 -8.84 -25.61 -11.19
N GLU A 475 -8.24 -26.80 -11.23
CA GLU A 475 -8.28 -27.76 -10.13
C GLU A 475 -7.03 -27.64 -9.25
N GLY A 476 -7.22 -27.71 -7.93
CA GLY A 476 -6.12 -27.58 -6.99
C GLY A 476 -6.50 -28.03 -5.58
N PHE A 477 -5.73 -27.60 -4.60
CA PHE A 477 -5.86 -27.96 -3.20
C PHE A 477 -6.62 -26.90 -2.41
N ASP A 478 -7.76 -27.28 -1.84
CA ASP A 478 -8.49 -26.49 -0.83
C ASP A 478 -7.90 -26.78 0.57
N ALA A 479 -7.05 -25.87 1.04
CA ALA A 479 -6.35 -26.03 2.31
C ALA A 479 -7.28 -25.93 3.54
N LEU A 480 -8.46 -25.31 3.39
CA LEU A 480 -9.45 -25.23 4.47
C LEU A 480 -10.13 -26.59 4.71
N LYS A 481 -10.57 -27.23 3.62
CA LYS A 481 -11.24 -28.54 3.63
C LYS A 481 -10.27 -29.72 3.59
N GLU A 482 -9.00 -29.48 3.27
CA GLU A 482 -7.95 -30.49 3.03
C GLU A 482 -8.31 -31.46 1.89
N ASP A 483 -8.98 -30.94 0.86
CA ASP A 483 -9.47 -31.70 -0.28
C ASP A 483 -9.05 -31.06 -1.60
N TYR A 484 -9.35 -31.71 -2.71
CA TYR A 484 -8.98 -31.28 -4.06
C TYR A 484 -10.25 -31.07 -4.89
N GLY A 485 -10.26 -30.01 -5.72
CA GLY A 485 -11.40 -29.72 -6.57
C GLY A 485 -11.20 -28.48 -7.42
N ASN A 486 -12.28 -28.06 -8.08
CA ASN A 486 -12.27 -26.84 -8.88
C ASN A 486 -12.21 -25.60 -7.95
N LEU A 487 -11.07 -24.89 -8.01
CA LEU A 487 -10.81 -23.73 -7.15
C LEU A 487 -11.72 -22.55 -7.50
N ILE A 488 -11.95 -22.32 -8.81
CA ILE A 488 -12.80 -21.20 -9.26
C ILE A 488 -14.24 -21.38 -8.78
N ASP A 489 -14.82 -22.59 -8.96
CA ASP A 489 -16.18 -22.89 -8.55
C ASP A 489 -16.34 -22.88 -7.03
N ASN A 490 -15.28 -23.26 -6.30
CA ASN A 490 -15.23 -23.19 -4.82
C ASN A 490 -14.93 -21.78 -4.30
N GLY A 491 -14.73 -20.80 -5.21
CA GLY A 491 -14.43 -19.44 -4.88
C GLY A 491 -12.97 -19.18 -4.45
N ILE A 492 -12.07 -20.15 -4.54
CA ILE A 492 -10.64 -19.99 -4.20
C ILE A 492 -9.92 -19.34 -5.40
N VAL A 493 -9.90 -18.01 -5.40
CA VAL A 493 -9.34 -17.20 -6.48
C VAL A 493 -8.37 -16.17 -5.92
N ASP A 494 -7.38 -15.80 -6.72
CA ASP A 494 -6.46 -14.72 -6.42
C ASP A 494 -6.57 -13.64 -7.51
N PRO A 495 -6.52 -12.33 -7.17
CA PRO A 495 -6.42 -11.28 -8.19
C PRO A 495 -5.11 -11.42 -8.98
N LEU A 496 -5.19 -11.34 -10.32
CA LEU A 496 -3.99 -11.44 -11.16
C LEU A 496 -2.93 -10.41 -10.78
N LYS A 497 -3.34 -9.16 -10.54
CA LYS A 497 -2.46 -8.06 -10.13
C LYS A 497 -1.66 -8.41 -8.88
N VAL A 498 -2.29 -9.04 -7.88
CA VAL A 498 -1.64 -9.49 -6.64
C VAL A 498 -0.56 -10.53 -6.93
N VAL A 499 -0.92 -11.59 -7.69
CA VAL A 499 -0.01 -12.70 -7.97
C VAL A 499 1.21 -12.25 -8.78
N ARG A 500 1.00 -11.44 -9.85
CA ARG A 500 2.12 -10.97 -10.68
C ARG A 500 3.01 -9.98 -9.93
N SER A 501 2.43 -9.00 -9.19
CA SER A 501 3.20 -8.02 -8.44
C SER A 501 4.05 -8.68 -7.34
N ALA A 502 3.51 -9.71 -6.68
CA ALA A 502 4.25 -10.50 -5.70
C ALA A 502 5.49 -11.17 -6.34
N LEU A 503 5.34 -11.75 -7.53
CA LEU A 503 6.45 -12.39 -8.26
C LEU A 503 7.47 -11.36 -8.76
N GLU A 504 7.02 -10.27 -9.38
CA GLU A 504 7.88 -9.20 -9.93
C GLU A 504 8.72 -8.54 -8.83
N ASN A 505 8.10 -8.15 -7.71
CA ASN A 505 8.79 -7.53 -6.59
C ASN A 505 9.77 -8.50 -5.91
N ALA A 506 9.37 -9.75 -5.72
CA ALA A 506 10.24 -10.80 -5.16
C ALA A 506 11.49 -11.03 -6.03
N ALA A 507 11.32 -11.15 -7.34
CA ALA A 507 12.41 -11.36 -8.27
C ALA A 507 13.34 -10.15 -8.40
N SER A 508 12.79 -8.93 -8.40
CA SER A 508 13.55 -7.68 -8.44
C SER A 508 14.53 -7.58 -7.26
N ILE A 509 14.02 -7.72 -6.05
CA ILE A 509 14.84 -7.65 -4.83
C ILE A 509 15.81 -8.84 -4.74
N ALA A 510 15.36 -10.06 -5.07
CA ALA A 510 16.23 -11.23 -5.10
C ALA A 510 17.38 -11.05 -6.10
N GLY A 511 17.11 -10.49 -7.29
CA GLY A 511 18.14 -10.16 -8.28
C GLY A 511 19.20 -9.19 -7.76
N MET A 512 18.80 -8.17 -7.00
CA MET A 512 19.73 -7.24 -6.34
C MET A 512 20.57 -7.95 -5.27
N LEU A 513 19.94 -8.79 -4.42
CA LEU A 513 20.65 -9.56 -3.40
C LEU A 513 21.68 -10.52 -4.01
N LEU A 514 21.32 -11.22 -5.11
CA LEU A 514 22.22 -12.17 -5.80
C LEU A 514 23.44 -11.49 -6.40
N THR A 515 23.31 -10.26 -6.87
CA THR A 515 24.40 -9.49 -7.48
C THR A 515 25.22 -8.67 -6.47
N THR A 516 24.86 -8.70 -5.16
CA THR A 516 25.58 -7.98 -4.12
C THR A 516 26.87 -8.71 -3.74
N GLU A 517 27.99 -7.97 -3.73
CA GLU A 517 29.31 -8.48 -3.40
C GLU A 517 29.84 -7.91 -2.08
N VAL A 518 29.43 -6.69 -1.73
CA VAL A 518 29.97 -5.95 -0.57
C VAL A 518 28.83 -5.39 0.26
N LEU A 519 28.94 -5.55 1.58
CA LEU A 519 28.07 -4.91 2.56
C LEU A 519 28.88 -3.93 3.42
N ILE A 520 28.35 -2.72 3.61
CA ILE A 520 28.99 -1.67 4.39
C ILE A 520 28.02 -1.23 5.49
N ALA A 521 28.40 -1.44 6.75
CA ALA A 521 27.61 -1.05 7.91
C ALA A 521 28.37 -0.10 8.82
N GLU A 522 27.67 0.70 9.60
CA GLU A 522 28.28 1.49 10.66
C GLU A 522 28.75 0.59 11.81
N ARG A 523 29.95 0.80 12.31
CA ARG A 523 30.37 0.11 13.54
C ARG A 523 29.55 0.61 14.71
N PRO A 524 28.99 -0.29 15.55
CA PRO A 524 28.36 0.15 16.79
C PRO A 524 29.40 0.91 17.62
N GLU A 525 29.05 2.11 18.05
CA GLU A 525 29.87 2.80 19.05
C GLU A 525 29.87 1.93 20.30
N LYS A 526 31.07 1.60 20.81
CA LYS A 526 31.17 0.98 22.12
C LYS A 526 30.53 1.95 23.13
N GLU A 527 29.48 1.53 23.80
CA GLU A 527 28.97 2.26 24.95
C GLU A 527 30.19 2.61 25.85
N LYS A 528 30.45 3.91 25.97
CA LYS A 528 31.42 4.38 26.97
C LYS A 528 30.86 3.93 28.31
N ALA A 529 31.57 3.01 28.98
CA ALA A 529 31.25 2.67 30.35
C ALA A 529 31.08 3.98 31.14
N PRO A 530 30.02 4.14 31.93
CA PRO A 530 29.85 5.34 32.74
C PRO A 530 31.13 5.59 33.49
N ALA A 531 31.71 6.78 33.31
CA ALA A 531 32.92 7.20 34.01
C ALA A 531 32.66 6.99 35.51
N GLY A 532 33.41 6.05 36.10
CA GLY A 532 33.26 5.68 37.50
C GLY A 532 33.29 6.93 38.35
N GLY A 533 32.22 7.12 39.12
CA GLY A 533 32.08 8.24 40.04
C GLY A 533 33.32 8.31 40.93
N GLY A 534 34.04 9.44 40.86
CA GLY A 534 35.11 9.76 41.76
C GLY A 534 34.61 9.65 43.19
N GLY A 535 35.09 8.64 43.93
CA GLY A 535 34.82 8.52 45.34
C GLY A 535 35.36 9.76 46.08
N TYR A 536 34.48 10.48 46.75
CA TYR A 536 34.87 11.46 47.73
C TYR A 536 35.63 10.74 48.85
N PRO A 537 36.83 11.21 49.26
CA PRO A 537 37.48 10.68 50.45
C PRO A 537 36.60 10.96 51.68
N PRO A 538 36.54 10.03 52.66
CA PRO A 538 35.77 10.25 53.87
C PRO A 538 36.34 11.43 54.68
N PRO A 539 35.51 12.21 55.36
CA PRO A 539 35.97 13.32 56.18
C PRO A 539 36.83 12.78 57.38
N ASP A 540 38.00 13.34 57.52
CA ASP A 540 38.91 13.09 58.62
C ASP A 540 38.34 13.73 59.90
N TYR A 541 37.90 12.90 60.86
CA TYR A 541 37.57 13.34 62.21
C TYR A 541 38.84 13.24 63.06
N GLY A 542 39.63 14.33 63.01
CA GLY A 542 40.69 14.53 63.97
C GLY A 542 40.13 14.65 65.38
N MET A 543 40.63 13.77 66.28
CA MET A 543 40.65 13.99 67.76
C MET A 543 41.89 14.73 68.14
#